data_7b245fb23bda6c4182e3531a1c94e3ae
#
_entry.id   7b245fb23bda6c4182e3531a1c94e3ae
#
_cell.length_a   1.000
_cell.length_b   1.000
_cell.length_c   1.000
_cell.angle_alpha   90.00
_cell.angle_beta   90.00
_cell.angle_gamma   90.00
#
_symmetry.space_group_name_H-M   'P 1'
#
loop_
_entity.id
_entity.type
_entity.pdbx_description
1 polymer ?
#
loop_
_entity_poly.entity_id
_entity_poly.type
_entity_poly.pdbx_seq_one_letter_code
_entity_poly.pdbx_strand_id
1 'polypeptide(L)'
;MAVLLTMVETAGILAPLAFILFHIVRQFLFIPVPLVCVAGGVMFGSVFGAVFSLIGLTLSSFLFFFLIHRLPKTHGKISNLKKRWFGEYRNINVSQAAVLRLVPFLHYHLISFCLMEKCKSFPRYAKATVIANIPLAVFYTVFGQFISRFTPTMIIVILGVITLLCYLLREKVTVIKWTEFFKEAA
;
A
#
# COMPACT_ATOMS: atom_id res chain seq x y z
N MET A 1 14.19 -2.19 20.50
CA MET A 1 13.62 -0.90 20.11
C MET A 1 14.60 0.25 20.29
N ALA A 2 15.27 0.38 21.45
CA ALA A 2 16.30 1.41 21.69
C ALA A 2 17.41 1.42 20.62
N VAL A 3 17.94 0.26 20.24
CA VAL A 3 19.03 0.12 19.26
C VAL A 3 18.64 0.66 17.87
N LEU A 4 17.40 0.47 17.42
CA LEU A 4 16.93 1.02 16.14
C LEU A 4 16.81 2.54 16.16
N LEU A 5 16.34 3.09 17.29
CA LEU A 5 16.26 4.54 17.48
C LEU A 5 17.64 5.18 17.53
N THR A 6 18.58 4.60 18.25
CA THR A 6 19.97 5.10 18.28
C THR A 6 20.65 4.99 16.92
N MET A 7 20.40 3.94 16.14
CA MET A 7 20.90 3.85 14.75
C MET A 7 20.31 4.94 13.84
N VAL A 8 19.03 5.28 14.00
CA VAL A 8 18.40 6.38 13.25
C VAL A 8 18.97 7.74 13.66
N GLU A 9 19.20 7.96 14.96
CA GLU A 9 19.80 9.19 15.47
C GLU A 9 21.25 9.36 15.01
N THR A 10 22.06 8.30 15.01
CA THR A 10 23.47 8.33 14.55
C THR A 10 23.57 8.39 13.03
N ALA A 11 22.65 7.79 12.28
CA ALA A 11 22.66 7.83 10.82
C ALA A 11 22.18 9.17 10.23
N GLY A 12 21.53 10.03 11.00
CA GLY A 12 21.08 11.35 10.54
C GLY A 12 20.27 11.27 9.24
N ILE A 13 20.69 12.07 8.22
CA ILE A 13 20.00 12.13 6.92
C ILE A 13 20.10 10.83 6.09
N LEU A 14 21.04 9.94 6.41
CA LEU A 14 21.19 8.66 5.71
C LEU A 14 20.05 7.69 6.03
N ALA A 15 19.47 7.76 7.23
CA ALA A 15 18.37 6.88 7.61
C ALA A 15 17.10 7.09 6.75
N PRO A 16 16.58 8.31 6.54
CA PRO A 16 15.48 8.56 5.62
C PRO A 16 15.80 8.16 4.17
N LEU A 17 17.01 8.44 3.69
CA LEU A 17 17.44 8.06 2.34
C LEU A 17 17.45 6.54 2.17
N ALA A 18 18.04 5.80 3.11
CA ALA A 18 18.05 4.34 3.10
C ALA A 18 16.63 3.77 3.14
N PHE A 19 15.74 4.37 3.93
CA PHE A 19 14.34 3.96 4.01
C PHE A 19 13.58 4.17 2.69
N ILE A 20 13.77 5.33 2.04
CA ILE A 20 13.19 5.62 0.73
C ILE A 20 13.74 4.63 -0.32
N LEU A 21 15.04 4.38 -0.31
CA LEU A 21 15.67 3.42 -1.21
C LEU A 21 15.15 2.00 -0.96
N PHE A 22 14.94 1.63 0.30
CA PHE A 22 14.36 0.35 0.66
C PHE A 22 12.96 0.15 0.08
N HIS A 23 12.13 1.21 -0.01
CA HIS A 23 10.84 1.14 -0.69
C HIS A 23 10.97 0.78 -2.17
N ILE A 24 12.06 1.17 -2.82
CA ILE A 24 12.33 0.81 -4.22
C ILE A 24 12.80 -0.65 -4.31
N VAL A 25 13.71 -1.05 -3.42
CA VAL A 25 14.30 -2.40 -3.45
C VAL A 25 13.28 -3.48 -3.04
N ARG A 26 12.38 -3.20 -2.08
CA ARG A 26 11.39 -4.15 -1.57
C ARG A 26 10.50 -4.77 -2.65
N GLN A 27 10.25 -4.07 -3.77
CA GLN A 27 9.43 -4.61 -4.86
C GLN A 27 10.04 -5.86 -5.50
N PHE A 28 11.36 -5.97 -5.49
CA PHE A 28 12.10 -7.14 -5.97
C PHE A 28 12.15 -8.26 -4.91
N LEU A 29 12.03 -7.90 -3.63
CA LEU A 29 12.02 -8.82 -2.49
C LEU A 29 10.61 -9.32 -2.13
N PHE A 30 9.58 -8.90 -2.88
CA PHE A 30 8.17 -9.22 -2.61
C PHE A 30 7.68 -8.87 -1.19
N ILE A 31 8.34 -7.92 -0.52
CA ILE A 31 7.96 -7.46 0.81
C ILE A 31 6.67 -6.64 0.71
N PRO A 32 5.63 -6.96 1.50
CA PRO A 32 4.37 -6.22 1.50
C PRO A 32 4.56 -4.76 1.89
N VAL A 33 3.90 -3.86 1.15
CA VAL A 33 3.92 -2.40 1.39
C VAL A 33 3.58 -2.03 2.83
N PRO A 34 2.50 -2.58 3.42
CA PRO A 34 2.09 -2.25 4.78
C PRO A 34 3.20 -2.41 5.81
N LEU A 35 3.98 -3.49 5.71
CA LEU A 35 5.05 -3.77 6.68
C LEU A 35 6.13 -2.67 6.68
N VAL A 36 6.50 -2.18 5.49
CA VAL A 36 7.52 -1.13 5.38
C VAL A 36 6.97 0.22 5.87
N CYS A 37 5.71 0.53 5.57
CA CYS A 37 5.08 1.76 6.07
C CYS A 37 4.92 1.74 7.60
N VAL A 38 4.55 0.58 8.19
CA VAL A 38 4.50 0.39 9.65
C VAL A 38 5.89 0.60 10.25
N ALA A 39 6.94 0.01 9.66
CA ALA A 39 8.33 0.22 10.11
C ALA A 39 8.71 1.71 10.05
N GLY A 40 8.32 2.43 8.98
CA GLY A 40 8.51 3.87 8.87
C GLY A 40 7.85 4.66 10.00
N GLY A 41 6.63 4.27 10.39
CA GLY A 41 5.92 4.87 11.51
C GLY A 41 6.60 4.62 12.86
N VAL A 42 7.17 3.43 13.06
CA VAL A 42 7.95 3.08 14.27
C VAL A 42 9.26 3.86 14.34
N MET A 43 9.96 4.02 13.22
CA MET A 43 11.31 4.61 13.15
C MET A 43 11.27 6.14 13.14
N PHE A 44 10.38 6.74 12.36
CA PHE A 44 10.35 8.18 12.09
C PHE A 44 9.11 8.90 12.63
N GLY A 45 8.19 8.14 13.26
CA GLY A 45 6.89 8.66 13.70
C GLY A 45 5.89 8.80 12.55
N SER A 46 4.65 9.25 12.88
CA SER A 46 3.54 9.27 11.90
C SER A 46 3.78 10.26 10.76
N VAL A 47 4.24 11.48 11.07
CA VAL A 47 4.36 12.55 10.07
C VAL A 47 5.52 12.29 9.11
N PHE A 48 6.75 12.19 9.64
CA PHE A 48 7.93 11.95 8.81
C PHE A 48 7.90 10.58 8.16
N GLY A 49 7.45 9.54 8.87
CA GLY A 49 7.25 8.22 8.32
C GLY A 49 6.27 8.21 7.14
N ALA A 50 5.16 8.97 7.22
CA ALA A 50 4.19 9.09 6.13
C ALA A 50 4.80 9.80 4.91
N VAL A 51 5.55 10.89 5.13
CA VAL A 51 6.21 11.65 4.04
C VAL A 51 7.25 10.76 3.34
N PHE A 52 8.13 10.12 4.09
CA PHE A 52 9.17 9.26 3.51
C PHE A 52 8.57 8.01 2.83
N SER A 53 7.54 7.41 3.42
CA SER A 53 6.81 6.32 2.77
C SER A 53 6.12 6.76 1.48
N LEU A 54 5.47 7.94 1.48
CA LEU A 54 4.83 8.48 0.29
C LEU A 54 5.83 8.70 -0.86
N ILE A 55 6.98 9.30 -0.54
CA ILE A 55 8.07 9.51 -1.51
C ILE A 55 8.56 8.15 -2.05
N GLY A 56 8.90 7.22 -1.16
CA GLY A 56 9.40 5.91 -1.54
C GLY A 56 8.41 5.09 -2.38
N LEU A 57 7.12 5.09 -2.00
CA LEU A 57 6.05 4.45 -2.76
C LEU A 57 5.86 5.06 -4.16
N THR A 58 5.95 6.38 -4.24
CA THR A 58 5.79 7.09 -5.50
C THR A 58 6.96 6.79 -6.44
N LEU A 59 8.19 6.84 -5.94
CA LEU A 59 9.39 6.47 -6.71
C LEU A 59 9.35 5.00 -7.17
N SER A 60 8.94 4.08 -6.29
CA SER A 60 8.74 2.67 -6.63
C SER A 60 7.70 2.50 -7.75
N SER A 61 6.59 3.26 -7.72
CA SER A 61 5.58 3.24 -8.77
C SER A 61 6.09 3.82 -10.09
N PHE A 62 6.93 4.86 -10.05
CA PHE A 62 7.54 5.42 -11.25
C PHE A 62 8.51 4.43 -11.89
N LEU A 63 9.35 3.79 -11.07
CA LEU A 63 10.24 2.74 -11.56
C LEU A 63 9.44 1.60 -12.20
N PHE A 64 8.34 1.16 -11.57
CA PHE A 64 7.45 0.15 -12.13
C PHE A 64 6.86 0.60 -13.48
N PHE A 65 6.41 1.85 -13.61
CA PHE A 65 5.90 2.40 -14.88
C PHE A 65 6.94 2.28 -16.00
N PHE A 66 8.18 2.73 -15.76
CA PHE A 66 9.25 2.66 -16.76
C PHE A 66 9.65 1.22 -17.08
N LEU A 67 9.70 0.36 -16.06
CA LEU A 67 10.04 -1.06 -16.24
C LEU A 67 9.02 -1.78 -17.13
N ILE A 68 7.73 -1.56 -16.90
CA ILE A 68 6.67 -2.18 -17.71
C ILE A 68 6.70 -1.69 -19.16
N HIS A 69 6.98 -0.41 -19.40
CA HIS A 69 7.09 0.11 -20.75
C HIS A 69 8.32 -0.44 -21.51
N ARG A 70 9.39 -0.80 -20.79
CA ARG A 70 10.57 -1.41 -21.39
C ARG A 70 10.48 -2.92 -21.59
N LEU A 71 9.56 -3.60 -20.91
CA LEU A 71 9.43 -5.06 -20.92
C LEU A 71 8.04 -5.51 -21.42
N PRO A 72 7.79 -5.50 -22.75
CA PRO A 72 6.46 -5.82 -23.30
C PRO A 72 5.97 -7.23 -22.97
N LYS A 73 6.87 -8.20 -22.78
CA LYS A 73 6.51 -9.56 -22.34
C LYS A 73 5.91 -9.58 -20.94
N THR A 74 6.35 -8.70 -20.05
CA THR A 74 5.83 -8.55 -18.69
C THR A 74 4.45 -7.90 -18.69
N HIS A 75 4.21 -6.97 -19.62
CA HIS A 75 2.90 -6.34 -19.80
C HIS A 75 1.80 -7.39 -20.07
N GLY A 76 2.04 -8.34 -20.97
CA GLY A 76 1.08 -9.41 -21.26
C GLY A 76 0.76 -10.30 -20.05
N LYS A 77 1.77 -10.67 -19.25
CA LYS A 77 1.59 -11.49 -18.04
C LYS A 77 0.74 -10.76 -17.00
N ILE A 78 1.01 -9.48 -16.75
CA ILE A 78 0.28 -8.67 -15.77
C ILE A 78 -1.14 -8.38 -16.26
N SER A 79 -1.34 -8.15 -17.57
CA SER A 79 -2.67 -7.98 -18.15
C SER A 79 -3.54 -9.23 -17.97
N ASN A 80 -2.98 -10.43 -18.12
CA ASN A 80 -3.69 -11.68 -17.87
C ASN A 80 -4.02 -11.86 -16.38
N LEU A 81 -3.12 -11.48 -15.47
CA LEU A 81 -3.36 -11.50 -14.05
C LEU A 81 -4.48 -10.52 -13.66
N LYS A 82 -4.48 -9.31 -14.25
CA LYS A 82 -5.55 -8.33 -14.09
C LYS A 82 -6.91 -8.88 -14.50
N LYS A 83 -7.00 -9.53 -15.67
CA LYS A 83 -8.24 -10.17 -16.13
C LYS A 83 -8.76 -11.22 -15.14
N ARG A 84 -7.86 -11.99 -14.54
CA ARG A 84 -8.19 -13.03 -13.55
C ARG A 84 -8.75 -12.44 -12.24
N TRP A 85 -8.23 -11.29 -11.77
CA TRP A 85 -8.59 -10.70 -10.47
C TRP A 85 -9.76 -9.72 -10.56
N PHE A 86 -9.84 -8.94 -11.65
CA PHE A 86 -10.83 -7.85 -11.82
C PHE A 86 -11.83 -8.10 -12.95
N GLY A 87 -11.76 -9.24 -13.65
CA GLY A 87 -12.66 -9.59 -14.73
C GLY A 87 -12.70 -8.54 -15.85
N GLU A 88 -13.89 -8.21 -16.31
CA GLU A 88 -14.12 -7.16 -17.32
C GLU A 88 -14.04 -5.73 -16.76
N TYR A 89 -14.08 -5.56 -15.43
CA TYR A 89 -14.00 -4.25 -14.76
C TYR A 89 -12.57 -3.72 -14.78
N ARG A 90 -12.15 -3.21 -15.95
CA ARG A 90 -10.77 -2.78 -16.21
C ARG A 90 -10.45 -1.36 -15.75
N ASN A 91 -11.48 -0.53 -15.48
CA ASN A 91 -11.31 0.89 -15.21
C ASN A 91 -11.45 1.19 -13.72
N ILE A 92 -10.33 1.13 -12.99
CA ILE A 92 -10.29 1.51 -11.58
C ILE A 92 -10.10 3.03 -11.47
N ASN A 93 -10.98 3.71 -10.73
CA ASN A 93 -10.82 5.13 -10.40
C ASN A 93 -9.72 5.34 -9.35
N VAL A 94 -9.20 6.59 -9.25
CA VAL A 94 -8.13 6.92 -8.29
C VAL A 94 -8.57 6.65 -6.86
N SER A 95 -9.82 6.97 -6.50
CA SER A 95 -10.39 6.70 -5.18
C SER A 95 -10.50 5.21 -4.89
N GLN A 96 -10.95 4.41 -5.86
CA GLN A 96 -10.99 2.95 -5.74
C GLN A 96 -9.58 2.36 -5.59
N ALA A 97 -8.61 2.86 -6.36
CA ALA A 97 -7.22 2.45 -6.23
C ALA A 97 -6.65 2.76 -4.84
N ALA A 98 -7.03 3.91 -4.25
CA ALA A 98 -6.63 4.29 -2.91
C ALA A 98 -7.18 3.32 -1.85
N VAL A 99 -8.47 2.97 -1.93
CA VAL A 99 -9.10 2.00 -1.03
C VAL A 99 -8.53 0.59 -1.21
N LEU A 100 -8.36 0.14 -2.46
CA LEU A 100 -7.80 -1.17 -2.76
C LEU A 100 -6.35 -1.34 -2.27
N ARG A 101 -5.56 -0.25 -2.25
CA ARG A 101 -4.21 -0.26 -1.71
C ARG A 101 -4.17 -0.41 -0.18
N LEU A 102 -5.22 -0.04 0.54
CA LEU A 102 -5.33 -0.28 1.98
C LEU A 102 -5.51 -1.76 2.31
N VAL A 103 -5.99 -2.56 1.38
CA VAL A 103 -6.16 -4.01 1.60
C VAL A 103 -4.80 -4.70 1.47
N PRO A 104 -4.27 -5.31 2.56
CA PRO A 104 -2.89 -5.81 2.60
C PRO A 104 -2.63 -7.01 1.67
N PHE A 105 -3.67 -7.74 1.27
CA PHE A 105 -3.55 -8.93 0.42
C PHE A 105 -3.61 -8.64 -1.08
N LEU A 106 -3.94 -7.40 -1.48
CA LEU A 106 -3.96 -7.02 -2.89
C LEU A 106 -2.56 -6.61 -3.36
N HIS A 107 -2.17 -7.15 -4.51
CA HIS A 107 -0.86 -6.83 -5.09
C HIS A 107 -0.79 -5.35 -5.50
N TYR A 108 0.00 -4.57 -4.76
CA TYR A 108 0.21 -3.15 -4.99
C TYR A 108 0.53 -2.80 -6.46
N HIS A 109 1.38 -3.61 -7.10
CA HIS A 109 1.78 -3.40 -8.50
C HIS A 109 0.66 -3.70 -9.48
N LEU A 110 -0.28 -4.58 -9.16
CA LEU A 110 -1.45 -4.84 -10.00
C LEU A 110 -2.37 -3.61 -10.06
N ILE A 111 -2.62 -2.97 -8.92
CA ILE A 111 -3.40 -1.73 -8.84
C ILE A 111 -2.67 -0.59 -9.57
N SER A 112 -1.34 -0.52 -9.43
CA SER A 112 -0.51 0.45 -10.17
C SER A 112 -0.58 0.24 -11.68
N PHE A 113 -0.63 -1.00 -12.13
CA PHE A 113 -0.82 -1.34 -13.54
C PHE A 113 -2.20 -0.91 -14.06
N CYS A 114 -3.27 -1.12 -13.29
CA CYS A 114 -4.61 -0.65 -13.66
C CYS A 114 -4.67 0.87 -13.81
N LEU A 115 -4.05 1.62 -12.88
CA LEU A 115 -3.92 3.07 -12.99
C LEU A 115 -3.11 3.51 -14.21
N MET A 116 -2.04 2.79 -14.54
CA MET A 116 -1.18 3.07 -15.69
C MET A 116 -1.97 2.94 -16.99
N GLU A 117 -2.72 1.85 -17.18
CA GLU A 117 -3.54 1.64 -18.37
C GLU A 117 -4.62 2.73 -18.53
N LYS A 118 -5.24 3.15 -17.42
CA LYS A 118 -6.25 4.21 -17.43
C LYS A 118 -5.65 5.58 -17.79
N CYS A 119 -4.52 5.92 -17.24
CA CYS A 119 -3.96 7.26 -17.35
C CYS A 119 -3.28 7.55 -18.69
N LYS A 120 -2.88 6.53 -19.45
CA LYS A 120 -2.25 6.60 -20.80
C LYS A 120 -1.01 7.51 -20.92
N SER A 121 -0.73 8.40 -19.93
CA SER A 121 0.40 9.32 -19.93
C SER A 121 1.05 9.36 -18.55
N PHE A 122 2.40 9.51 -18.52
CA PHE A 122 3.16 9.55 -17.28
C PHE A 122 2.70 10.63 -16.29
N PRO A 123 2.47 11.92 -16.70
CA PRO A 123 2.06 12.94 -15.75
C PRO A 123 0.71 12.65 -15.06
N ARG A 124 -0.26 12.12 -15.83
CA ARG A 124 -1.55 11.72 -15.27
C ARG A 124 -1.42 10.54 -14.32
N TYR A 125 -0.60 9.55 -14.68
CA TYR A 125 -0.29 8.42 -13.82
C TYR A 125 0.42 8.85 -12.53
N ALA A 126 1.40 9.75 -12.61
CA ALA A 126 2.14 10.27 -11.47
C ALA A 126 1.19 10.95 -10.47
N LYS A 127 0.35 11.87 -10.94
CA LYS A 127 -0.65 12.55 -10.11
C LYS A 127 -1.63 11.56 -9.46
N ALA A 128 -2.19 10.63 -10.23
CA ALA A 128 -3.12 9.63 -9.75
C ALA A 128 -2.48 8.71 -8.70
N THR A 129 -1.23 8.30 -8.92
CA THR A 129 -0.47 7.43 -8.02
C THR A 129 -0.13 8.12 -6.70
N VAL A 130 0.30 9.38 -6.74
CA VAL A 130 0.57 10.16 -5.51
C VAL A 130 -0.71 10.23 -4.66
N ILE A 131 -1.83 10.63 -5.25
CA ILE A 131 -3.12 10.74 -4.54
C ILE A 131 -3.53 9.38 -3.96
N ALA A 132 -3.42 8.31 -4.73
CA ALA A 132 -3.79 6.97 -4.28
C ALA A 132 -2.84 6.38 -3.22
N ASN A 133 -1.60 6.89 -3.09
CA ASN A 133 -0.65 6.47 -2.07
C ASN A 133 -0.85 7.18 -0.72
N ILE A 134 -1.44 8.37 -0.70
CA ILE A 134 -1.61 9.17 0.53
C ILE A 134 -2.31 8.36 1.64
N PRO A 135 -3.54 7.84 1.44
CA PRO A 135 -4.24 7.14 2.51
C PRO A 135 -3.50 5.90 3.00
N LEU A 136 -2.85 5.17 2.11
CA LEU A 136 -2.04 4.01 2.47
C LEU A 136 -0.84 4.41 3.33
N ALA A 137 -0.05 5.40 2.90
CA ALA A 137 1.12 5.87 3.63
C ALA A 137 0.74 6.37 5.02
N VAL A 138 -0.28 7.24 5.11
CA VAL A 138 -0.75 7.81 6.38
C VAL A 138 -1.29 6.72 7.31
N PHE A 139 -2.18 5.87 6.83
CA PHE A 139 -2.82 4.84 7.65
C PHE A 139 -1.80 3.90 8.29
N TYR A 140 -0.91 3.31 7.49
CA TYR A 140 0.04 2.32 8.02
C TYR A 140 1.18 2.94 8.84
N THR A 141 1.59 4.18 8.56
CA THR A 141 2.61 4.85 9.39
C THR A 141 2.03 5.33 10.72
N VAL A 142 0.80 5.84 10.75
CA VAL A 142 0.09 6.16 12.00
C VAL A 142 -0.06 4.88 12.83
N PHE A 143 -0.55 3.80 12.22
CA PHE A 143 -0.65 2.50 12.89
C PHE A 143 0.71 2.04 13.44
N GLY A 144 1.80 2.19 12.66
CA GLY A 144 3.16 1.85 13.06
C GLY A 144 3.63 2.64 14.28
N GLN A 145 3.39 3.94 14.34
CA GLN A 145 3.74 4.76 15.48
C GLN A 145 3.03 4.30 16.77
N PHE A 146 1.77 3.92 16.66
CA PHE A 146 0.98 3.50 17.83
C PHE A 146 1.22 2.04 18.22
N ILE A 147 1.59 1.16 17.29
CA ILE A 147 1.80 -0.26 17.57
C ILE A 147 2.89 -0.48 18.64
N SER A 148 3.87 0.41 18.71
CA SER A 148 4.93 0.36 19.71
C SER A 148 4.44 0.66 21.13
N ARG A 149 3.28 1.27 21.27
CA ARG A 149 2.64 1.59 22.57
C ARG A 149 1.68 0.49 23.03
N PHE A 150 1.34 -0.47 22.16
CA PHE A 150 0.48 -1.58 22.54
C PHE A 150 1.25 -2.58 23.39
N THR A 151 0.78 -2.81 24.59
CA THR A 151 1.24 -3.94 25.41
C THR A 151 0.72 -5.24 24.80
N PRO A 152 1.42 -6.38 24.99
CA PRO A 152 0.93 -7.68 24.55
C PRO A 152 -0.52 -7.96 24.98
N THR A 153 -0.91 -7.53 26.17
CA THR A 153 -2.26 -7.65 26.69
C THR A 153 -3.29 -6.87 25.85
N MET A 154 -2.96 -5.64 25.45
CA MET A 154 -3.83 -4.86 24.56
C MET A 154 -4.03 -5.52 23.20
N ILE A 155 -2.98 -6.11 22.63
CA ILE A 155 -3.05 -6.82 21.36
C ILE A 155 -4.02 -8.01 21.47
N ILE A 156 -3.91 -8.80 22.55
CA ILE A 156 -4.80 -9.96 22.80
C ILE A 156 -6.25 -9.49 22.97
N VAL A 157 -6.48 -8.43 23.72
CA VAL A 157 -7.84 -7.86 23.91
C VAL A 157 -8.43 -7.37 22.58
N ILE A 158 -7.66 -6.64 21.78
CA ILE A 158 -8.11 -6.15 20.47
C ILE A 158 -8.44 -7.33 19.54
N LEU A 159 -7.58 -8.34 19.46
CA LEU A 159 -7.84 -9.54 18.66
C LEU A 159 -9.08 -10.29 19.16
N GLY A 160 -9.27 -10.40 20.47
CA GLY A 160 -10.45 -10.99 21.07
C GLY A 160 -11.74 -10.24 20.70
N VAL A 161 -11.71 -8.90 20.80
CA VAL A 161 -12.86 -8.05 20.43
C VAL A 161 -13.16 -8.17 18.93
N ILE A 162 -12.14 -8.12 18.07
CA ILE A 162 -12.32 -8.28 16.62
C ILE A 162 -12.91 -9.66 16.30
N THR A 163 -12.39 -10.73 16.92
CA THR A 163 -12.90 -12.09 16.72
C THR A 163 -14.35 -12.21 17.18
N LEU A 164 -14.69 -11.64 18.34
CA LEU A 164 -16.06 -11.60 18.84
C LEU A 164 -16.98 -10.80 17.92
N LEU A 165 -16.54 -9.65 17.43
CA LEU A 165 -17.28 -8.81 16.49
C LEU A 165 -17.51 -9.54 15.16
N CYS A 166 -16.48 -10.18 14.61
CA CYS A 166 -16.61 -11.04 13.42
C CYS A 166 -17.58 -12.20 13.65
N TYR A 167 -17.57 -12.80 14.84
CA TYR A 167 -18.50 -13.87 15.19
C TYR A 167 -19.94 -13.35 15.28
N LEU A 168 -20.16 -12.20 15.94
CA LEU A 168 -21.49 -11.59 16.10
C LEU A 168 -22.05 -11.05 14.76
N LEU A 169 -21.19 -10.53 13.90
CA LEU A 169 -21.58 -9.97 12.60
C LEU A 169 -21.65 -11.02 11.48
N ARG A 170 -21.18 -12.24 11.74
CA ARG A 170 -21.08 -13.32 10.74
C ARG A 170 -22.38 -13.63 10.00
N GLU A 171 -23.53 -13.44 10.65
CA GLU A 171 -24.83 -13.71 10.06
C GLU A 171 -25.49 -12.53 9.34
N LYS A 172 -24.94 -11.31 9.47
CA LYS A 172 -25.53 -10.08 8.92
C LYS A 172 -24.75 -9.45 7.77
N VAL A 173 -23.65 -10.08 7.33
CA VAL A 173 -22.89 -9.57 6.19
C VAL A 173 -23.64 -9.96 4.91
N THR A 174 -24.49 -9.08 4.42
CA THR A 174 -24.81 -9.02 3.00
C THR A 174 -23.52 -8.78 2.26
N VAL A 175 -22.98 -9.84 1.67
CA VAL A 175 -21.82 -9.74 0.81
C VAL A 175 -22.21 -8.83 -0.35
N ILE A 176 -21.81 -7.57 -0.29
CA ILE A 176 -21.86 -6.71 -1.46
C ILE A 176 -20.95 -7.40 -2.47
N LYS A 177 -21.54 -8.00 -3.48
CA LYS A 177 -20.78 -8.71 -4.51
C LYS A 177 -19.80 -7.71 -5.10
N TRP A 178 -18.54 -8.09 -5.25
CA TRP A 178 -17.51 -7.27 -5.91
C TRP A 178 -18.01 -6.62 -7.20
N THR A 179 -18.93 -7.26 -7.89
CA THR A 179 -19.61 -6.78 -9.09
C THR A 179 -20.44 -5.50 -8.88
N GLU A 180 -21.04 -5.29 -7.71
CA GLU A 180 -21.85 -4.10 -7.42
C GLU A 180 -20.98 -2.91 -7.01
N PHE A 181 -19.90 -3.17 -6.26
CA PHE A 181 -18.94 -2.13 -5.88
C PHE A 181 -18.30 -1.43 -7.08
N PHE A 182 -18.14 -2.13 -8.20
CA PHE A 182 -17.56 -1.57 -9.43
C PHE A 182 -18.60 -1.02 -10.41
N LYS A 183 -19.90 -1.34 -10.26
CA LYS A 183 -20.97 -0.82 -11.13
C LYS A 183 -21.30 0.65 -10.91
N GLU A 184 -21.25 1.15 -9.68
CA GLU A 184 -21.56 2.56 -9.36
C GLU A 184 -20.50 3.56 -9.85
N ALA A 185 -19.40 3.10 -10.45
CA ALA A 185 -18.31 3.96 -10.92
C ALA A 185 -18.22 4.08 -12.46
N ALA A 186 -19.18 3.55 -13.18
CA ALA A 186 -19.36 3.70 -14.63
C ALA A 186 -20.39 4.74 -14.95
#